data_ba451744b7cc835574ae10a271097389
#
_entry.id   ba451744b7cc835574ae10a271097389
#
_cell.length_a   1.000
_cell.length_b   1.000
_cell.length_c   1.000
_cell.angle_alpha   90.00
_cell.angle_beta   90.00
_cell.angle_gamma   90.00
#
_symmetry.space_group_name_H-M   'P 1'
#
loop_
_entity.id
_entity.type
_entity.pdbx_description
1 polymer ?
#
loop_
_entity_poly.entity_id
_entity_poly.type
_entity_poly.pdbx_seq_one_letter_code
_entity_poly.pdbx_strand_id
1 'polypeptide(L)'
;KGRVVVFDFDGTSISGNSPVALVKYLSARKMLRPTILLRLAAWGIAYAWHLPQSEEWARGLVFSAFEGMPKEKVDAFLHEFYDEQIEPLYRPQADEAMRRHAEQGDTVVVISATFEPIILRAMEKHAFSRQISVRMAVDENGCYTRKVQGRAVEGEEKVRRVKKFGNELFGEGNWDLTCAYADHYSDIPLLEFSQHPIAVSPGPALERYAKKRNWHIVEW
;
A
#
# COMPACT_ATOMS: atom_id res chain seq x y z
N LYS A 1 5.39 2.17 -26.67
CA LYS A 1 4.54 1.45 -25.72
C LYS A 1 4.84 1.96 -24.31
N GLY A 2 3.80 2.28 -23.53
CA GLY A 2 3.98 2.76 -22.17
C GLY A 2 4.64 1.70 -21.28
N ARG A 3 5.55 2.11 -20.43
CA ARG A 3 6.25 1.23 -19.48
C ARG A 3 5.83 1.62 -18.06
N VAL A 4 5.24 0.67 -17.35
CA VAL A 4 4.79 0.85 -15.95
C VAL A 4 5.66 -0.02 -15.05
N VAL A 5 6.12 0.57 -13.96
CA VAL A 5 6.82 -0.13 -12.88
C VAL A 5 6.05 0.08 -11.58
N VAL A 6 5.82 -0.98 -10.86
CA VAL A 6 4.99 -0.95 -9.64
C VAL A 6 5.82 -1.37 -8.44
N PHE A 7 5.70 -0.60 -7.36
CA PHE A 7 6.24 -0.92 -6.04
C PHE A 7 5.10 -1.11 -5.04
N ASP A 8 5.13 -2.18 -4.29
CA ASP A 8 4.36 -2.26 -3.06
C ASP A 8 4.94 -1.30 -2.02
N PHE A 9 4.17 -0.97 -0.98
CA PHE A 9 4.58 0.01 0.03
C PHE A 9 5.11 -0.64 1.31
N ASP A 10 4.22 -1.31 2.05
CA ASP A 10 4.55 -1.93 3.35
C ASP A 10 5.46 -3.15 3.16
N GLY A 11 6.60 -3.19 3.86
CA GLY A 11 7.60 -4.25 3.71
C GLY A 11 8.49 -4.13 2.47
N THR A 12 8.07 -3.39 1.45
CA THR A 12 8.79 -3.19 0.19
C THR A 12 9.44 -1.81 0.11
N SER A 13 8.66 -0.75 -0.06
CA SER A 13 9.19 0.63 -0.09
C SER A 13 9.61 1.12 1.29
N ILE A 14 8.95 0.66 2.33
CA ILE A 14 9.30 0.88 3.73
C ILE A 14 9.67 -0.43 4.44
N SER A 15 10.55 -0.35 5.45
CA SER A 15 10.95 -1.50 6.29
C SER A 15 9.95 -1.80 7.42
N GLY A 16 8.67 -1.46 7.25
CA GLY A 16 7.66 -1.56 8.29
C GLY A 16 6.27 -1.84 7.75
N ASN A 17 5.29 -1.73 8.65
CA ASN A 17 3.87 -1.91 8.36
C ASN A 17 3.11 -0.65 8.80
N SER A 18 2.68 0.15 7.85
CA SER A 18 2.02 1.44 8.10
C SER A 18 0.67 1.31 8.81
N PRO A 19 -0.20 0.33 8.53
CA PRO A 19 -1.41 0.09 9.33
C PRO A 19 -1.13 -0.16 10.80
N VAL A 20 -0.13 -0.98 11.13
CA VAL A 20 0.25 -1.26 12.53
C VAL A 20 0.80 -0.01 13.20
N ALA A 21 1.66 0.75 12.51
CA ALA A 21 2.19 2.01 13.00
C ALA A 21 1.06 3.02 13.28
N LEU A 22 0.07 3.13 12.38
CA LEU A 22 -1.07 4.03 12.54
C LEU A 22 -1.92 3.66 13.77
N VAL A 23 -2.21 2.37 13.99
CA VAL A 23 -2.95 1.91 15.18
C VAL A 23 -2.21 2.30 16.45
N LYS A 24 -0.89 2.11 16.50
CA LYS A 24 -0.06 2.52 17.66
C LYS A 24 -0.09 4.04 17.86
N TYR A 25 0.03 4.80 16.80
CA TYR A 25 0.04 6.26 16.82
C TYR A 25 -1.29 6.83 17.31
N LEU A 26 -2.42 6.32 16.81
CA LEU A 26 -3.76 6.68 17.24
C LEU A 26 -4.04 6.28 18.70
N SER A 27 -3.54 5.09 19.10
CA SER A 27 -3.68 4.60 20.47
C SER A 27 -2.94 5.49 21.48
N ALA A 28 -1.71 5.87 21.17
CA ALA A 28 -0.91 6.77 22.00
C ALA A 28 -1.58 8.14 22.19
N ARG A 29 -2.32 8.61 21.17
CA ARG A 29 -3.09 9.86 21.20
C ARG A 29 -4.52 9.71 21.74
N LYS A 30 -4.88 8.50 22.22
CA LYS A 30 -6.22 8.17 22.76
C LYS A 30 -7.37 8.41 21.75
N MET A 31 -7.07 8.35 20.45
CA MET A 31 -8.06 8.54 19.39
C MET A 31 -8.87 7.27 19.08
N LEU A 32 -8.38 6.09 19.49
CA LEU A 32 -9.12 4.83 19.39
C LEU A 32 -9.71 4.43 20.74
N ARG A 33 -10.99 4.05 20.72
CA ARG A 33 -11.67 3.51 21.92
C ARG A 33 -11.05 2.16 22.31
N PRO A 34 -10.92 1.83 23.60
CA PRO A 34 -10.37 0.53 24.04
C PRO A 34 -11.08 -0.69 23.43
N THR A 35 -12.39 -0.58 23.21
CA THR A 35 -13.18 -1.64 22.55
C THR A 35 -12.76 -1.87 21.09
N ILE A 36 -12.33 -0.83 20.38
CA ILE A 36 -11.80 -0.95 19.01
C ILE A 36 -10.44 -1.62 19.04
N LEU A 37 -9.58 -1.24 19.97
CA LEU A 37 -8.26 -1.88 20.14
C LEU A 37 -8.38 -3.37 20.42
N LEU A 38 -9.32 -3.77 21.30
CA LEU A 38 -9.59 -5.18 21.57
C LEU A 38 -10.07 -5.93 20.30
N ARG A 39 -10.96 -5.32 19.52
CA ARG A 39 -11.44 -5.91 18.26
C ARG A 39 -10.32 -6.05 17.22
N LEU A 40 -9.46 -5.04 17.09
CA LEU A 40 -8.30 -5.09 16.20
C LEU A 40 -7.28 -6.15 16.66
N ALA A 41 -7.05 -6.30 17.96
CA ALA A 41 -6.19 -7.35 18.50
C ALA A 41 -6.75 -8.75 18.20
N ALA A 42 -8.06 -8.97 18.42
CA ALA A 42 -8.73 -10.22 18.10
C ALA A 42 -8.67 -10.53 16.59
N TRP A 43 -8.88 -9.50 15.75
CA TRP A 43 -8.74 -9.62 14.29
C TRP A 43 -7.30 -10.01 13.89
N GLY A 44 -6.29 -9.36 14.48
CA GLY A 44 -4.87 -9.66 14.22
C GLY A 44 -4.50 -11.09 14.59
N ILE A 45 -5.01 -11.61 15.71
CA ILE A 45 -4.81 -13.02 16.11
C ILE A 45 -5.47 -13.96 15.07
N ALA A 46 -6.72 -13.70 14.70
CA ALA A 46 -7.44 -14.51 13.73
C ALA A 46 -6.75 -14.48 12.33
N TYR A 47 -6.24 -13.31 11.94
CA TYR A 47 -5.46 -13.15 10.71
C TYR A 47 -4.16 -13.98 10.73
N ALA A 48 -3.42 -13.94 11.86
CA ALA A 48 -2.21 -14.75 12.03
C ALA A 48 -2.48 -16.26 11.97
N TRP A 49 -3.69 -16.70 12.31
CA TRP A 49 -4.14 -18.09 12.21
C TRP A 49 -4.80 -18.43 10.86
N HIS A 50 -4.69 -17.53 9.88
CA HIS A 50 -5.24 -17.69 8.52
C HIS A 50 -6.77 -17.95 8.50
N LEU A 51 -7.49 -17.49 9.51
CA LEU A 51 -8.95 -17.53 9.51
C LEU A 51 -9.50 -16.49 8.53
N PRO A 52 -10.63 -16.77 7.84
CA PRO A 52 -11.25 -15.80 6.94
C PRO A 52 -11.57 -14.50 7.67
N GLN A 53 -11.01 -13.39 7.19
CA GLN A 53 -11.17 -12.07 7.81
C GLN A 53 -11.50 -11.02 6.75
N SER A 54 -12.28 -10.01 7.15
CA SER A 54 -12.52 -8.82 6.32
C SER A 54 -11.52 -7.72 6.67
N GLU A 55 -10.61 -7.43 5.75
CA GLU A 55 -9.66 -6.34 5.91
C GLU A 55 -10.33 -4.98 5.77
N GLU A 56 -11.37 -4.86 4.94
CA GLU A 56 -12.20 -3.64 4.86
C GLU A 56 -12.82 -3.29 6.22
N TRP A 57 -13.30 -4.30 6.95
CA TRP A 57 -13.83 -4.12 8.28
C TRP A 57 -12.76 -3.61 9.27
N ALA A 58 -11.57 -4.21 9.25
CA ALA A 58 -10.46 -3.79 10.11
C ALA A 58 -10.03 -2.35 9.78
N ARG A 59 -9.94 -1.99 8.49
CA ARG A 59 -9.66 -0.61 8.06
C ARG A 59 -10.73 0.36 8.52
N GLY A 60 -12.00 -0.02 8.41
CA GLY A 60 -13.13 0.77 8.92
C GLY A 60 -13.05 1.02 10.42
N LEU A 61 -12.58 0.03 11.21
CA LEU A 61 -12.35 0.20 12.65
C LEU A 61 -11.24 1.22 12.93
N VAL A 62 -10.11 1.13 12.24
CA VAL A 62 -9.01 2.09 12.40
C VAL A 62 -9.48 3.49 11.99
N PHE A 63 -10.14 3.60 10.84
CA PHE A 63 -10.57 4.89 10.30
C PHE A 63 -11.76 5.49 11.05
N SER A 64 -12.42 4.72 11.93
CA SER A 64 -13.45 5.27 12.84
C SER A 64 -12.94 6.37 13.77
N ALA A 65 -11.62 6.46 13.97
CA ALA A 65 -11.00 7.56 14.69
C ALA A 65 -11.21 8.92 14.01
N PHE A 66 -11.46 8.92 12.72
CA PHE A 66 -11.61 10.11 11.88
C PHE A 66 -13.06 10.36 11.40
N GLU A 67 -14.01 9.48 11.81
CA GLU A 67 -15.40 9.59 11.39
C GLU A 67 -16.00 10.94 11.81
N GLY A 68 -16.57 11.66 10.85
CA GLY A 68 -17.14 12.99 11.04
C GLY A 68 -16.12 14.13 11.12
N MET A 69 -14.85 13.86 10.94
CA MET A 69 -13.82 14.91 10.88
C MET A 69 -13.66 15.44 9.46
N PRO A 70 -13.44 16.76 9.27
CA PRO A 70 -13.15 17.35 7.97
C PRO A 70 -11.94 16.70 7.31
N LYS A 71 -12.08 16.42 5.99
CA LYS A 71 -11.04 15.73 5.19
C LYS A 71 -9.69 16.39 5.33
N GLU A 72 -9.61 17.71 5.19
CA GLU A 72 -8.36 18.46 5.22
C GLU A 72 -7.61 18.31 6.56
N LYS A 73 -8.36 18.25 7.66
CA LYS A 73 -7.75 18.04 9.00
C LYS A 73 -7.19 16.65 9.18
N VAL A 74 -7.90 15.65 8.66
CA VAL A 74 -7.44 14.25 8.72
C VAL A 74 -6.26 14.04 7.79
N ASP A 75 -6.29 14.59 6.59
CA ASP A 75 -5.17 14.51 5.65
C ASP A 75 -3.91 15.15 6.25
N ALA A 76 -4.03 16.34 6.85
CA ALA A 76 -2.90 16.97 7.55
C ALA A 76 -2.36 16.13 8.71
N PHE A 77 -3.24 15.51 9.49
CA PHE A 77 -2.86 14.59 10.58
C PHE A 77 -2.14 13.34 10.04
N LEU A 78 -2.61 12.77 8.93
CA LEU A 78 -1.99 11.59 8.31
C LEU A 78 -0.67 11.94 7.63
N HIS A 79 -0.48 13.17 7.15
CA HIS A 79 0.81 13.68 6.66
C HIS A 79 1.80 13.82 7.84
N GLU A 80 1.39 14.37 8.98
CA GLU A 80 2.21 14.41 10.21
C GLU A 80 2.60 13.01 10.67
N PHE A 81 1.63 12.08 10.71
CA PHE A 81 1.89 10.67 11.00
C PHE A 81 2.94 10.07 10.05
N TYR A 82 2.82 10.34 8.74
CA TYR A 82 3.80 9.88 7.77
C TYR A 82 5.20 10.42 8.10
N ASP A 83 5.31 11.73 8.30
CA ASP A 83 6.59 12.41 8.54
C ASP A 83 7.28 11.89 9.82
N GLU A 84 6.50 11.65 10.89
CA GLU A 84 7.04 11.20 12.17
C GLU A 84 7.34 9.71 12.25
N GLN A 85 6.49 8.87 11.65
CA GLN A 85 6.50 7.43 11.90
C GLN A 85 6.86 6.59 10.68
N ILE A 86 6.59 7.06 9.47
CA ILE A 86 6.77 6.27 8.25
C ILE A 86 8.01 6.68 7.48
N GLU A 87 8.25 7.97 7.33
CA GLU A 87 9.44 8.50 6.62
C GLU A 87 10.75 7.88 7.12
N PRO A 88 10.99 7.73 8.46
CA PRO A 88 12.21 7.08 8.95
C PRO A 88 12.37 5.61 8.57
N LEU A 89 11.30 4.96 8.13
CA LEU A 89 11.29 3.56 7.71
C LEU A 89 11.49 3.40 6.19
N TYR A 90 11.52 4.50 5.44
CA TYR A 90 11.65 4.43 3.98
C TYR A 90 13.01 3.85 3.60
N ARG A 91 13.00 2.89 2.67
CA ARG A 91 14.21 2.19 2.23
C ARG A 91 14.96 3.01 1.18
N PRO A 92 16.22 3.42 1.42
CA PRO A 92 17.01 4.14 0.42
C PRO A 92 17.14 3.37 -0.90
N GLN A 93 17.20 2.04 -0.83
CA GLN A 93 17.31 1.17 -2.00
C GLN A 93 16.03 1.21 -2.85
N ALA A 94 14.85 1.32 -2.22
CA ALA A 94 13.58 1.49 -2.93
C ALA A 94 13.56 2.81 -3.69
N ASP A 95 13.94 3.92 -3.03
CA ASP A 95 13.99 5.24 -3.65
C ASP A 95 15.00 5.31 -4.80
N GLU A 96 16.17 4.69 -4.64
CA GLU A 96 17.16 4.57 -5.70
C GLU A 96 16.64 3.76 -6.91
N ALA A 97 15.95 2.64 -6.64
CA ALA A 97 15.36 1.82 -7.71
C ALA A 97 14.26 2.61 -8.46
N MET A 98 13.38 3.31 -7.71
CA MET A 98 12.35 4.18 -8.30
C MET A 98 12.96 5.28 -9.18
N ARG A 99 14.03 5.93 -8.70
CA ARG A 99 14.73 6.98 -9.45
C ARG A 99 15.33 6.45 -10.75
N ARG A 100 16.00 5.30 -10.70
CA ARG A 100 16.55 4.65 -11.92
C ARG A 100 15.47 4.35 -12.95
N HIS A 101 14.32 3.84 -12.54
CA HIS A 101 13.19 3.61 -13.43
C HIS A 101 12.64 4.90 -14.02
N ALA A 102 12.48 5.94 -13.20
CA ALA A 102 12.03 7.25 -13.66
C ALA A 102 12.99 7.87 -14.68
N GLU A 103 14.30 7.76 -14.48
CA GLU A 103 15.36 8.21 -15.41
C GLU A 103 15.33 7.45 -16.74
N GLN A 104 14.87 6.19 -16.74
CA GLN A 104 14.67 5.37 -17.95
C GLN A 104 13.35 5.69 -18.68
N GLY A 105 12.56 6.64 -18.16
CA GLY A 105 11.26 7.03 -18.71
C GLY A 105 10.11 6.10 -18.35
N ASP A 106 10.28 5.24 -17.34
CA ASP A 106 9.20 4.41 -16.83
C ASP A 106 8.22 5.23 -16.00
N THR A 107 6.94 4.87 -16.04
CA THR A 107 5.96 5.40 -15.10
C THR A 107 6.02 4.61 -13.79
N VAL A 108 6.61 5.21 -12.77
CA VAL A 108 6.76 4.59 -11.46
C VAL A 108 5.49 4.82 -10.62
N VAL A 109 4.90 3.72 -10.15
CA VAL A 109 3.64 3.68 -9.40
C VAL A 109 3.84 2.97 -8.07
N VAL A 110 3.42 3.57 -6.97
CA VAL A 110 3.25 2.85 -5.70
C VAL A 110 1.82 2.32 -5.61
N ILE A 111 1.68 1.01 -5.33
CA ILE A 111 0.39 0.36 -5.11
C ILE A 111 0.32 -0.21 -3.70
N SER A 112 -0.69 0.15 -2.93
CA SER A 112 -0.75 -0.21 -1.52
C SER A 112 -2.18 -0.33 -0.98
N ALA A 113 -2.33 -1.18 0.02
CA ALA A 113 -3.52 -1.24 0.86
C ALA A 113 -3.57 -0.13 1.93
N THR A 114 -2.57 0.73 2.00
CA THR A 114 -2.47 1.89 2.90
C THR A 114 -3.42 3.02 2.48
N PHE A 115 -3.81 3.87 3.43
CA PHE A 115 -4.69 5.01 3.17
C PHE A 115 -4.03 6.07 2.28
N GLU A 116 -4.80 6.57 1.30
CA GLU A 116 -4.33 7.48 0.26
C GLU A 116 -3.56 8.70 0.77
N PRO A 117 -3.97 9.45 1.83
CA PRO A 117 -3.22 10.62 2.28
C PRO A 117 -1.78 10.30 2.70
N ILE A 118 -1.55 9.10 3.25
CA ILE A 118 -0.21 8.64 3.65
C ILE A 118 0.67 8.43 2.40
N ILE A 119 0.13 7.79 1.37
CA ILE A 119 0.86 7.54 0.13
C ILE A 119 1.07 8.83 -0.68
N LEU A 120 0.11 9.77 -0.64
CA LEU A 120 0.28 11.08 -1.26
C LEU A 120 1.43 11.86 -0.60
N ARG A 121 1.56 11.78 0.73
CA ARG A 121 2.69 12.43 1.42
C ARG A 121 4.03 11.78 1.04
N ALA A 122 4.08 10.45 0.91
CA ALA A 122 5.25 9.75 0.40
C ALA A 122 5.62 10.21 -1.03
N MET A 123 4.61 10.39 -1.89
CA MET A 123 4.81 10.83 -3.28
C MET A 123 5.43 12.22 -3.41
N GLU A 124 5.23 13.10 -2.42
CA GLU A 124 5.87 14.42 -2.39
C GLU A 124 7.38 14.35 -2.12
N LYS A 125 7.87 13.23 -1.54
CA LYS A 125 9.24 13.10 -1.04
C LYS A 125 10.09 12.10 -1.81
N HIS A 126 9.47 11.14 -2.49
CA HIS A 126 10.14 10.02 -3.13
C HIS A 126 9.89 9.96 -4.64
N ALA A 127 10.71 9.16 -5.34
CA ALA A 127 10.82 9.16 -6.79
C ALA A 127 9.73 8.33 -7.50
N PHE A 128 8.47 8.44 -7.09
CA PHE A 128 7.34 7.87 -7.82
C PHE A 128 6.32 8.96 -8.20
N SER A 129 5.70 8.83 -9.36
CA SER A 129 4.86 9.88 -9.95
C SER A 129 3.36 9.57 -9.90
N ARG A 130 2.98 8.36 -9.51
CA ARG A 130 1.60 7.88 -9.46
C ARG A 130 1.40 6.94 -8.27
N GLN A 131 0.15 6.86 -7.80
CA GLN A 131 -0.20 5.96 -6.71
C GLN A 131 -1.56 5.28 -6.95
N ILE A 132 -1.72 4.09 -6.39
CA ILE A 132 -2.96 3.34 -6.31
C ILE A 132 -3.08 2.85 -4.86
N SER A 133 -3.96 3.47 -4.09
CA SER A 133 -4.08 3.20 -2.65
C SER A 133 -5.54 3.16 -2.20
N VAL A 134 -5.76 2.92 -0.92
CA VAL A 134 -7.12 2.82 -0.37
C VAL A 134 -7.67 4.21 -0.09
N ARG A 135 -8.82 4.49 -0.69
CA ARG A 135 -9.60 5.72 -0.43
C ARG A 135 -10.70 5.45 0.57
N MET A 136 -10.88 6.38 1.48
CA MET A 136 -12.03 6.40 2.38
C MET A 136 -13.10 7.34 1.84
N ALA A 137 -14.37 6.96 2.05
CA ALA A 137 -15.48 7.77 1.59
C ALA A 137 -15.63 9.06 2.42
N VAL A 138 -15.94 10.14 1.73
CA VAL A 138 -16.24 11.45 2.32
C VAL A 138 -17.75 11.68 2.16
N ASP A 139 -18.40 12.23 3.17
CA ASP A 139 -19.81 12.57 3.15
C ASP A 139 -20.07 13.91 2.42
N GLU A 140 -21.35 14.30 2.35
CA GLU A 140 -21.78 15.55 1.70
C GLU A 140 -21.26 16.82 2.39
N ASN A 141 -20.81 16.72 3.64
CA ASN A 141 -20.23 17.82 4.41
C ASN A 141 -18.72 17.91 4.28
N GLY A 142 -18.09 17.07 3.46
CA GLY A 142 -16.65 17.01 3.30
C GLY A 142 -15.92 16.32 4.46
N CYS A 143 -16.64 15.52 5.26
CA CYS A 143 -16.10 14.79 6.39
C CYS A 143 -15.85 13.32 6.05
N TYR A 144 -14.77 12.75 6.59
CA TYR A 144 -14.50 11.33 6.41
C TYR A 144 -15.54 10.45 7.11
N THR A 145 -15.90 9.38 6.41
CA THR A 145 -16.63 8.25 6.99
C THR A 145 -15.67 7.11 7.29
N ARG A 146 -16.15 6.01 7.90
CA ARG A 146 -15.36 4.79 8.07
C ARG A 146 -15.52 3.77 6.92
N LYS A 147 -16.08 4.19 5.79
CA LYS A 147 -16.32 3.32 4.63
C LYS A 147 -15.18 3.44 3.63
N VAL A 148 -14.66 2.29 3.22
CA VAL A 148 -13.70 2.20 2.11
C VAL A 148 -14.44 2.45 0.79
N GLN A 149 -13.85 3.24 -0.11
CA GLN A 149 -14.34 3.40 -1.48
C GLN A 149 -13.86 2.23 -2.35
N GLY A 150 -14.79 1.39 -2.76
CA GLY A 150 -14.49 0.21 -3.58
C GLY A 150 -13.90 -0.92 -2.76
N ARG A 151 -13.08 -1.77 -3.40
CA ARG A 151 -12.43 -2.92 -2.77
C ARG A 151 -11.06 -2.55 -2.23
N ALA A 152 -10.60 -3.26 -1.21
CA ALA A 152 -9.23 -3.15 -0.71
C ALA A 152 -8.20 -3.47 -1.82
N VAL A 153 -7.07 -2.74 -1.82
CA VAL A 153 -6.04 -2.84 -2.87
C VAL A 153 -5.06 -3.98 -2.52
N GLU A 154 -5.51 -5.22 -2.70
CA GLU A 154 -4.77 -6.44 -2.32
C GLU A 154 -4.92 -7.56 -3.34
N GLY A 155 -3.95 -8.45 -3.42
CA GLY A 155 -3.97 -9.63 -4.27
C GLY A 155 -4.37 -9.32 -5.72
N GLU A 156 -5.37 -10.04 -6.23
CA GLU A 156 -5.92 -9.85 -7.58
C GLU A 156 -6.47 -8.45 -7.83
N GLU A 157 -6.94 -7.76 -6.79
CA GLU A 157 -7.41 -6.38 -6.93
C GLU A 157 -6.27 -5.43 -7.31
N LYS A 158 -5.03 -5.66 -6.84
CA LYS A 158 -3.86 -4.92 -7.31
C LYS A 158 -3.69 -5.06 -8.83
N VAL A 159 -3.77 -6.28 -9.36
CA VAL A 159 -3.68 -6.53 -10.82
C VAL A 159 -4.78 -5.80 -11.58
N ARG A 160 -6.03 -5.90 -11.10
CA ARG A 160 -7.18 -5.23 -11.72
C ARG A 160 -6.98 -3.72 -11.77
N ARG A 161 -6.49 -3.13 -10.69
CA ARG A 161 -6.25 -1.69 -10.61
C ARG A 161 -5.09 -1.22 -11.48
N VAL A 162 -4.00 -1.98 -11.53
CA VAL A 162 -2.88 -1.68 -12.44
C VAL A 162 -3.32 -1.77 -13.89
N LYS A 163 -4.10 -2.79 -14.26
CA LYS A 163 -4.66 -2.90 -15.62
C LYS A 163 -5.54 -1.70 -15.96
N LYS A 164 -6.45 -1.32 -15.06
CA LYS A 164 -7.28 -0.14 -15.26
C LYS A 164 -6.44 1.12 -15.45
N PHE A 165 -5.47 1.34 -14.55
CA PHE A 165 -4.55 2.49 -14.60
C PHE A 165 -3.77 2.56 -15.92
N GLY A 166 -3.14 1.44 -16.33
CA GLY A 166 -2.36 1.40 -17.56
C GLY A 166 -3.22 1.64 -18.81
N ASN A 167 -4.43 1.07 -18.85
CA ASN A 167 -5.37 1.27 -19.96
C ASN A 167 -5.88 2.72 -20.02
N GLU A 168 -6.15 3.35 -18.89
CA GLU A 168 -6.57 4.76 -18.83
C GLU A 168 -5.44 5.72 -19.26
N LEU A 169 -4.20 5.42 -18.92
CA LEU A 169 -3.08 6.29 -19.19
C LEU A 169 -2.54 6.14 -20.63
N PHE A 170 -2.47 4.92 -21.14
CA PHE A 170 -1.78 4.61 -22.42
C PHE A 170 -2.69 4.02 -23.50
N GLY A 171 -3.91 3.65 -23.14
CA GLY A 171 -4.79 2.85 -24.00
C GLY A 171 -4.55 1.34 -23.86
N GLU A 172 -5.58 0.55 -24.10
CA GLU A 172 -5.53 -0.91 -24.00
C GLU A 172 -4.52 -1.49 -25.00
N GLY A 173 -3.67 -2.40 -24.52
CA GLY A 173 -2.60 -3.03 -25.32
C GLY A 173 -1.39 -2.15 -25.64
N ASN A 174 -1.39 -0.87 -25.24
CA ASN A 174 -0.31 0.08 -25.53
C ASN A 174 0.65 0.30 -24.34
N TRP A 175 0.65 -0.57 -23.36
CA TRP A 175 1.54 -0.52 -22.21
C TRP A 175 1.93 -1.92 -21.72
N ASP A 176 2.97 -1.99 -20.92
CA ASP A 176 3.43 -3.21 -20.25
C ASP A 176 3.72 -2.91 -18.78
N LEU A 177 3.40 -3.85 -17.89
CA LEU A 177 3.95 -3.87 -16.54
C LEU A 177 5.36 -4.49 -16.63
N THR A 178 6.38 -3.63 -16.71
CA THR A 178 7.76 -4.07 -16.93
C THR A 178 8.37 -4.67 -15.68
N CYS A 179 8.19 -4.05 -14.51
CA CYS A 179 8.67 -4.56 -13.22
C CYS A 179 7.60 -4.45 -12.15
N ALA A 180 7.60 -5.39 -11.22
CA ALA A 180 6.85 -5.31 -9.98
C ALA A 180 7.74 -5.72 -8.79
N TYR A 181 7.71 -4.91 -7.73
CA TYR A 181 8.46 -5.10 -6.50
C TYR A 181 7.50 -5.35 -5.34
N ALA A 182 7.65 -6.46 -4.63
CA ALA A 182 6.81 -6.80 -3.48
C ALA A 182 7.52 -7.77 -2.53
N ASP A 183 7.11 -7.79 -1.25
CA ASP A 183 7.67 -8.63 -0.18
C ASP A 183 6.72 -9.74 0.27
N HIS A 184 5.42 -9.64 -0.02
CA HIS A 184 4.40 -10.51 0.56
C HIS A 184 3.79 -11.50 -0.46
N TYR A 185 3.43 -12.70 0.01
CA TYR A 185 2.86 -13.75 -0.84
C TYR A 185 1.52 -13.36 -1.49
N SER A 186 0.75 -12.45 -0.91
CA SER A 186 -0.51 -11.97 -1.50
C SER A 186 -0.29 -11.21 -2.81
N ASP A 187 0.94 -10.76 -3.08
CA ASP A 187 1.33 -10.03 -4.28
C ASP A 187 1.84 -10.94 -5.42
N ILE A 188 1.81 -12.27 -5.22
CA ILE A 188 2.15 -13.22 -6.29
C ILE A 188 1.40 -12.92 -7.59
N PRO A 189 0.06 -12.64 -7.60
CA PRO A 189 -0.62 -12.31 -8.84
C PRO A 189 -0.06 -11.07 -9.55
N LEU A 190 0.33 -10.03 -8.78
CA LEU A 190 0.93 -8.81 -9.32
C LEU A 190 2.33 -9.09 -9.89
N LEU A 191 3.13 -9.86 -9.17
CA LEU A 191 4.46 -10.27 -9.61
C LEU A 191 4.39 -11.13 -10.88
N GLU A 192 3.48 -12.12 -10.94
CA GLU A 192 3.25 -12.95 -12.14
C GLU A 192 2.77 -12.15 -13.35
N PHE A 193 2.03 -11.06 -13.13
CA PHE A 193 1.56 -10.20 -14.20
C PHE A 193 2.67 -9.31 -14.78
N SER A 194 3.77 -9.09 -14.06
CA SER A 194 4.91 -8.29 -14.53
C SER A 194 5.85 -9.08 -15.42
N GLN A 195 6.56 -8.38 -16.31
CA GLN A 195 7.62 -9.01 -17.14
C GLN A 195 8.84 -9.40 -16.29
N HIS A 196 9.17 -8.59 -15.27
CA HIS A 196 10.30 -8.81 -14.36
C HIS A 196 9.82 -8.73 -12.90
N PRO A 197 9.39 -9.85 -12.31
CA PRO A 197 9.03 -9.92 -10.90
C PRO A 197 10.26 -9.83 -10.00
N ILE A 198 10.19 -8.99 -8.97
CA ILE A 198 11.27 -8.78 -8.01
C ILE A 198 10.70 -8.94 -6.60
N ALA A 199 11.14 -9.99 -5.93
CA ALA A 199 10.79 -10.24 -4.53
C ALA A 199 11.77 -9.50 -3.61
N VAL A 200 11.25 -8.56 -2.82
CA VAL A 200 12.03 -7.67 -1.95
C VAL A 200 11.98 -8.17 -0.53
N SER A 201 13.13 -8.53 0.07
CA SER A 201 13.20 -9.08 1.45
C SER A 201 12.01 -9.99 1.78
N PRO A 202 11.72 -11.01 0.93
CA PRO A 202 10.44 -11.70 0.94
C PRO A 202 10.23 -12.56 2.17
N GLY A 203 9.00 -12.59 2.65
CA GLY A 203 8.59 -13.57 3.65
C GLY A 203 8.72 -15.03 3.14
N PRO A 204 8.79 -16.04 4.02
CA PRO A 204 9.16 -17.42 3.66
C PRO A 204 8.26 -18.05 2.57
N ALA A 205 7.00 -17.65 2.47
CA ALA A 205 6.08 -18.16 1.46
C ALA A 205 6.41 -17.62 0.07
N LEU A 206 6.61 -16.30 -0.04
CA LEU A 206 7.00 -15.67 -1.30
C LEU A 206 8.42 -16.07 -1.71
N GLU A 207 9.35 -16.18 -0.76
CA GLU A 207 10.72 -16.62 -1.04
C GLU A 207 10.75 -18.00 -1.70
N ARG A 208 10.02 -18.99 -1.14
CA ARG A 208 9.91 -20.32 -1.74
C ARG A 208 9.30 -20.29 -3.14
N TYR A 209 8.28 -19.45 -3.34
CA TYR A 209 7.63 -19.30 -4.63
C TYR A 209 8.59 -18.66 -5.66
N ALA A 210 9.25 -17.58 -5.30
CA ALA A 210 10.22 -16.86 -6.14
C ALA A 210 11.39 -17.77 -6.56
N LYS A 211 11.96 -18.54 -5.63
CA LYS A 211 13.02 -19.54 -5.93
C LYS A 211 12.54 -20.59 -6.93
N LYS A 212 11.33 -21.13 -6.75
CA LYS A 212 10.74 -22.13 -7.67
C LYS A 212 10.54 -21.58 -9.10
N ARG A 213 10.26 -20.28 -9.21
CA ARG A 213 10.02 -19.57 -10.49
C ARG A 213 11.27 -18.91 -11.07
N ASN A 214 12.42 -19.00 -10.39
CA ASN A 214 13.66 -18.27 -10.73
C ASN A 214 13.45 -16.75 -10.83
N TRP A 215 12.62 -16.19 -9.94
CA TRP A 215 12.43 -14.76 -9.83
C TRP A 215 13.62 -14.10 -9.16
N HIS A 216 13.84 -12.84 -9.47
CA HIS A 216 14.88 -12.06 -8.81
C HIS A 216 14.49 -11.77 -7.35
N ILE A 217 15.40 -12.07 -6.41
CA ILE A 217 15.25 -11.79 -4.99
C ILE A 217 16.29 -10.76 -4.60
N VAL A 218 15.88 -9.70 -3.93
CA VAL A 218 16.76 -8.65 -3.38
C VAL A 218 16.52 -8.50 -1.90
N GLU A 219 17.60 -8.27 -1.17
CA GLU A 219 17.55 -7.93 0.24
C GLU A 219 17.85 -6.43 0.42
N TRP A 220 16.86 -5.71 0.98
CA TRP A 220 16.94 -4.27 1.21
C TRP A 220 16.89 -3.94 2.69
#